data_903d18af2c2f4234201c30c1b8db9056
#
_entry.id   903d18af2c2f4234201c30c1b8db9056
#
_cell.length_a   1.000
_cell.length_b   1.000
_cell.length_c   1.000
_cell.angle_alpha   90.00
_cell.angle_beta   90.00
_cell.angle_gamma   90.00
#
_symmetry.space_group_name_H-M   'P 1'
#
loop_
_entity.id
_entity.type
_entity.pdbx_description
1 polymer ?
#
loop_
_entity_poly.entity_id
_entity_poly.type
_entity_poly.pdbx_seq_one_letter_code
_entity_poly.pdbx_strand_id
1 'polypeptide(L)'
;MSSTRLSIRVRAHMNEPKIAIAPTTVTEDPQSWDILWKKKVTPWDSGEIQPPLRQVIESGDVPFARGGRALVPGCGRGYDTIYLASALGHDAIGLDASVTAVEAANELVRSESSNPELVSKIQFETADFFKYEVPEDKKFDLIYDYTFFVAIPPSKRLLWGSQINSLIKPGGYLITLMFPQVPPRDPQPYTTGPPFYSNFASYEEVLRAGGSEWEVVLDKIPDDATLLDAHKGKDRIVVWKRSA
;
A
#
# COMPACT_ATOMS: atom_id res chain seq x y z
N MET A 1 -12.57 -15.92 -27.29
CA MET A 1 -12.55 -16.07 -25.83
C MET A 1 -12.80 -14.70 -25.26
N SER A 2 -13.99 -14.47 -24.70
CA SER A 2 -14.46 -13.15 -24.27
C SER A 2 -13.83 -12.80 -22.93
N SER A 3 -12.97 -11.78 -22.92
CA SER A 3 -12.42 -11.19 -21.68
C SER A 3 -13.53 -10.37 -21.02
N THR A 4 -14.15 -10.93 -20.00
CA THR A 4 -15.11 -10.21 -19.17
C THR A 4 -14.32 -9.22 -18.32
N ARG A 5 -14.23 -7.97 -18.76
CA ARG A 5 -13.69 -6.85 -17.96
C ARG A 5 -14.65 -6.62 -16.78
N LEU A 6 -14.21 -6.99 -15.60
CA LEU A 6 -14.90 -6.65 -14.37
C LEU A 6 -14.75 -5.13 -14.16
N SER A 7 -15.81 -4.40 -14.46
CA SER A 7 -15.88 -2.96 -14.19
C SER A 7 -16.31 -2.78 -12.73
N ILE A 8 -15.36 -2.55 -11.84
CA ILE A 8 -15.65 -2.14 -10.47
C ILE A 8 -16.15 -0.69 -10.55
N ARG A 9 -17.47 -0.50 -10.52
CA ARG A 9 -18.09 0.83 -10.40
C ARG A 9 -18.09 1.22 -8.92
N VAL A 10 -17.06 1.96 -8.52
CA VAL A 10 -17.09 2.67 -7.24
C VAL A 10 -18.08 3.82 -7.35
N ARG A 11 -19.16 3.77 -6.59
CA ARG A 11 -20.03 4.94 -6.40
C ARG A 11 -19.26 5.96 -5.59
N ALA A 12 -18.97 7.12 -6.19
CA ALA A 12 -18.44 8.27 -5.48
C ALA A 12 -19.33 8.57 -4.27
N HIS A 13 -18.80 8.40 -3.08
CA HIS A 13 -19.42 8.92 -1.87
C HIS A 13 -19.31 10.44 -1.93
N MET A 14 -20.47 11.09 -1.95
CA MET A 14 -20.62 12.54 -2.04
C MET A 14 -19.85 13.23 -0.91
N ASN A 15 -19.13 14.29 -1.28
CA ASN A 15 -18.46 15.25 -0.41
C ASN A 15 -19.31 15.63 0.80
N GLU A 16 -19.05 15.04 1.94
CA GLU A 16 -19.45 15.64 3.21
C GLU A 16 -18.52 16.80 3.55
N PRO A 17 -19.02 17.89 4.13
CA PRO A 17 -18.20 19.06 4.43
C PRO A 17 -17.06 18.65 5.39
N LYS A 18 -15.82 19.00 5.03
CA LYS A 18 -14.65 18.79 5.89
C LYS A 18 -14.82 19.60 7.17
N ILE A 19 -15.34 18.96 8.21
CA ILE A 19 -15.33 19.53 9.57
C ILE A 19 -13.86 19.66 9.96
N ALA A 20 -13.43 20.88 10.30
CA ALA A 20 -12.10 21.11 10.87
C ALA A 20 -12.04 20.46 12.25
N ILE A 21 -11.65 19.20 12.29
CA ILE A 21 -11.42 18.46 13.53
C ILE A 21 -10.03 18.84 14.01
N ALA A 22 -9.92 19.21 15.30
CA ALA A 22 -8.63 19.43 15.95
C ALA A 22 -7.72 18.22 15.68
N PRO A 23 -6.43 18.43 15.36
CA PRO A 23 -5.55 17.36 14.92
C PRO A 23 -5.51 16.27 15.98
N THR A 24 -6.16 15.15 15.73
CA THR A 24 -5.93 13.94 16.51
C THR A 24 -4.54 13.47 16.11
N THR A 25 -3.58 13.71 16.97
CA THR A 25 -2.17 13.40 16.69
C THR A 25 -2.03 11.88 16.59
N VAL A 26 -1.61 11.39 15.43
CA VAL A 26 -1.13 10.02 15.31
C VAL A 26 0.13 9.90 16.16
N THR A 27 0.17 8.91 17.01
CA THR A 27 1.32 8.60 17.88
C THR A 27 2.07 7.39 17.34
N GLU A 28 3.17 7.01 17.98
CA GLU A 28 3.88 5.76 17.67
C GLU A 28 3.07 4.49 18.02
N ASP A 29 2.00 4.64 18.79
CA ASP A 29 1.06 3.57 19.09
C ASP A 29 0.18 3.28 17.86
N PRO A 30 0.23 2.08 17.28
CA PRO A 30 -0.61 1.71 16.13
C PRO A 30 -2.12 1.87 16.40
N GLN A 31 -2.56 1.80 17.65
CA GLN A 31 -3.96 2.01 18.01
C GLN A 31 -4.45 3.44 17.74
N SER A 32 -3.54 4.42 17.61
CA SER A 32 -3.91 5.80 17.27
C SER A 32 -4.58 5.90 15.89
N TRP A 33 -4.25 4.99 14.96
CA TRP A 33 -4.90 4.91 13.65
C TRP A 33 -6.36 4.49 13.76
N ASP A 34 -6.68 3.53 14.64
CA ASP A 34 -8.06 3.07 14.84
C ASP A 34 -8.98 4.17 15.37
N ILE A 35 -8.43 5.10 16.16
CA ILE A 35 -9.18 6.28 16.63
C ILE A 35 -9.59 7.18 15.45
N LEU A 36 -8.72 7.36 14.45
CA LEU A 36 -9.03 8.16 13.26
C LEU A 36 -10.09 7.46 12.39
N TRP A 37 -9.96 6.16 12.19
CA TRP A 37 -10.94 5.35 11.48
C TRP A 37 -12.33 5.44 12.13
N LYS A 38 -12.43 5.27 13.46
CA LYS A 38 -13.68 5.42 14.23
C LYS A 38 -14.29 6.80 14.10
N LYS A 39 -13.46 7.83 14.02
CA LYS A 39 -13.90 9.23 13.81
C LYS A 39 -14.19 9.56 12.35
N LYS A 40 -14.03 8.63 11.41
CA LYS A 40 -14.15 8.85 9.96
C LYS A 40 -13.23 9.96 9.42
N VAL A 41 -12.07 10.13 10.01
CA VAL A 41 -11.03 11.09 9.60
C VAL A 41 -9.96 10.32 8.84
N THR A 42 -10.20 10.05 7.57
CA THR A 42 -9.35 9.21 6.71
C THR A 42 -8.93 9.98 5.43
N PRO A 43 -8.19 11.09 5.53
CA PRO A 43 -7.84 11.91 4.36
C PRO A 43 -6.92 11.19 3.36
N TRP A 44 -6.33 10.06 3.74
CA TRP A 44 -5.53 9.19 2.89
C TRP A 44 -6.37 8.19 2.07
N ASP A 45 -7.64 8.01 2.41
CA ASP A 45 -8.56 7.10 1.73
C ASP A 45 -9.08 7.78 0.45
N SER A 46 -8.59 7.33 -0.70
CA SER A 46 -8.96 7.88 -2.01
C SER A 46 -10.28 7.32 -2.56
N GLY A 47 -10.81 6.27 -1.95
CA GLY A 47 -12.04 5.61 -2.38
C GLY A 47 -11.87 4.65 -3.57
N GLU A 48 -10.67 4.47 -4.08
CA GLU A 48 -10.37 3.59 -5.21
C GLU A 48 -8.90 3.15 -5.22
N ILE A 49 -8.59 2.19 -6.09
CA ILE A 49 -7.20 1.78 -6.34
C ILE A 49 -6.41 2.92 -6.96
N GLN A 50 -5.11 2.96 -6.67
CA GLN A 50 -4.24 3.97 -7.23
C GLN A 50 -3.97 3.70 -8.72
N PRO A 51 -4.21 4.69 -9.61
CA PRO A 51 -3.97 4.53 -11.04
C PRO A 51 -2.55 4.07 -11.40
N PRO A 52 -1.46 4.53 -10.74
CA PRO A 52 -0.11 4.04 -11.03
C PRO A 52 0.08 2.55 -10.77
N LEU A 53 -0.54 1.99 -9.71
CA LEU A 53 -0.50 0.55 -9.47
C LEU A 53 -1.14 -0.21 -10.62
N ARG A 54 -2.33 0.24 -11.05
CA ARG A 54 -3.02 -0.37 -12.19
C ARG A 54 -2.16 -0.36 -13.45
N GLN A 55 -1.56 0.79 -13.77
CA GLN A 55 -0.72 0.95 -14.96
C GLN A 55 0.47 -0.01 -14.94
N VAL A 56 1.16 -0.14 -13.81
CA VAL A 56 2.32 -1.04 -13.68
C VAL A 56 1.91 -2.51 -13.84
N ILE A 57 0.79 -2.91 -13.26
CA ILE A 57 0.32 -4.30 -13.37
C ILE A 57 -0.18 -4.63 -14.78
N GLU A 58 -0.88 -3.68 -15.45
CA GLU A 58 -1.49 -3.90 -16.77
C GLU A 58 -0.51 -3.67 -17.94
N SER A 59 0.61 -2.93 -17.75
CA SER A 59 1.57 -2.65 -18.81
C SER A 59 2.29 -3.90 -19.33
N GLY A 60 2.51 -4.89 -18.45
CA GLY A 60 3.33 -6.05 -18.79
C GLY A 60 4.85 -5.78 -18.82
N ASP A 61 5.29 -4.56 -18.45
CA ASP A 61 6.70 -4.19 -18.41
C ASP A 61 7.48 -4.99 -17.36
N VAL A 62 6.80 -5.41 -16.29
CA VAL A 62 7.36 -6.27 -15.24
C VAL A 62 6.63 -7.62 -15.24
N PRO A 63 7.37 -8.75 -15.33
CA PRO A 63 6.77 -10.08 -15.40
C PRO A 63 6.34 -10.59 -14.02
N PHE A 64 5.33 -9.97 -13.44
CA PHE A 64 4.76 -10.45 -12.17
C PHE A 64 4.20 -11.86 -12.34
N ALA A 65 4.53 -12.73 -11.37
CA ALA A 65 3.94 -14.08 -11.32
C ALA A 65 2.42 -13.99 -11.17
N ARG A 66 1.72 -15.00 -11.67
CA ARG A 66 0.28 -15.16 -11.43
C ARG A 66 0.04 -16.30 -10.45
N GLY A 67 -0.97 -16.15 -9.59
CA GLY A 67 -1.35 -17.17 -8.61
C GLY A 67 -0.39 -17.32 -7.43
N GLY A 68 0.42 -16.28 -7.15
CA GLY A 68 1.29 -16.21 -5.98
C GLY A 68 0.60 -15.62 -4.76
N ARG A 69 1.38 -15.06 -3.85
CA ARG A 69 0.91 -14.39 -2.63
C ARG A 69 1.28 -12.90 -2.65
N ALA A 70 0.33 -12.05 -2.28
CA ALA A 70 0.59 -10.62 -2.16
C ALA A 70 0.27 -10.10 -0.76
N LEU A 71 1.01 -9.07 -0.32
CA LEU A 71 0.78 -8.36 0.94
C LEU A 71 0.63 -6.85 0.66
N VAL A 72 -0.35 -6.25 1.30
CA VAL A 72 -0.54 -4.79 1.33
C VAL A 72 -0.53 -4.33 2.80
N PRO A 73 0.60 -3.83 3.33
CA PRO A 73 0.66 -3.30 4.69
C PRO A 73 -0.04 -1.94 4.75
N GLY A 74 -0.76 -1.67 5.85
CA GLY A 74 -1.58 -0.48 6.01
C GLY A 74 -2.70 -0.41 4.96
N CYS A 75 -3.37 -1.54 4.69
CA CYS A 75 -4.28 -1.71 3.56
C CYS A 75 -5.54 -0.82 3.59
N GLY A 76 -5.87 -0.22 4.74
CA GLY A 76 -7.07 0.58 4.90
C GLY A 76 -8.34 -0.16 4.47
N ARG A 77 -9.11 0.41 3.51
CA ARG A 77 -10.32 -0.25 2.95
C ARG A 77 -10.02 -1.40 1.99
N GLY A 78 -8.76 -1.68 1.67
CA GLY A 78 -8.40 -2.87 0.92
C GLY A 78 -8.55 -2.79 -0.60
N TYR A 79 -8.76 -1.63 -1.21
CA TYR A 79 -8.91 -1.49 -2.66
C TYR A 79 -7.76 -2.14 -3.43
N ASP A 80 -6.52 -1.86 -3.03
CA ASP A 80 -5.33 -2.38 -3.70
C ASP A 80 -5.16 -3.89 -3.47
N THR A 81 -5.52 -4.39 -2.27
CA THR A 81 -5.52 -5.83 -1.97
C THR A 81 -6.49 -6.58 -2.87
N ILE A 82 -7.72 -6.07 -3.01
CA ILE A 82 -8.75 -6.65 -3.90
C ILE A 82 -8.27 -6.63 -5.36
N TYR A 83 -7.64 -5.52 -5.76
CA TYR A 83 -7.13 -5.38 -7.12
C TYR A 83 -6.02 -6.40 -7.42
N LEU A 84 -5.03 -6.58 -6.53
CA LEU A 84 -3.95 -7.54 -6.73
C LEU A 84 -4.48 -8.98 -6.81
N ALA A 85 -5.45 -9.35 -5.98
CA ALA A 85 -6.11 -10.64 -6.08
C ALA A 85 -6.82 -10.83 -7.44
N SER A 86 -7.54 -9.80 -7.89
CA SER A 86 -8.30 -9.84 -9.16
C SER A 86 -7.39 -9.85 -10.39
N ALA A 87 -6.37 -8.97 -10.42
CA ALA A 87 -5.55 -8.76 -11.61
C ALA A 87 -4.49 -9.85 -11.81
N LEU A 88 -3.89 -10.34 -10.72
CA LEU A 88 -2.81 -11.33 -10.75
C LEU A 88 -3.25 -12.73 -10.29
N GLY A 89 -4.45 -12.87 -9.73
CA GLY A 89 -4.91 -14.13 -9.16
C GLY A 89 -4.17 -14.53 -7.88
N HIS A 90 -3.54 -13.56 -7.20
CA HIS A 90 -2.79 -13.81 -5.96
C HIS A 90 -3.73 -14.10 -4.79
N ASP A 91 -3.27 -14.92 -3.86
CA ASP A 91 -3.81 -14.95 -2.50
C ASP A 91 -3.32 -13.67 -1.80
N ALA A 92 -4.18 -12.65 -1.74
CA ALA A 92 -3.81 -11.31 -1.28
C ALA A 92 -4.23 -11.08 0.17
N ILE A 93 -3.27 -10.64 0.98
CA ILE A 93 -3.48 -10.27 2.37
C ILE A 93 -3.35 -8.76 2.50
N GLY A 94 -4.41 -8.13 3.02
CA GLY A 94 -4.37 -6.76 3.50
C GLY A 94 -4.15 -6.74 5.00
N LEU A 95 -3.11 -6.05 5.45
CA LEU A 95 -2.76 -5.94 6.86
C LEU A 95 -2.98 -4.50 7.33
N ASP A 96 -3.71 -4.31 8.42
CA ASP A 96 -3.85 -2.99 9.06
C ASP A 96 -3.83 -3.12 10.58
N ALA A 97 -3.32 -2.10 11.26
CA ALA A 97 -3.32 -2.05 12.72
C ALA A 97 -4.70 -1.67 13.29
N SER A 98 -5.58 -1.08 12.48
CA SER A 98 -6.92 -0.66 12.84
C SER A 98 -7.94 -1.77 12.60
N VAL A 99 -8.62 -2.21 13.66
CA VAL A 99 -9.77 -3.12 13.56
C VAL A 99 -10.86 -2.52 12.68
N THR A 100 -11.14 -1.22 12.85
CA THR A 100 -12.17 -0.50 12.08
C THR A 100 -11.85 -0.45 10.58
N ALA A 101 -10.55 -0.31 10.21
CA ALA A 101 -10.13 -0.39 8.81
C ALA A 101 -10.37 -1.78 8.22
N VAL A 102 -9.98 -2.82 8.96
CA VAL A 102 -10.16 -4.23 8.55
C VAL A 102 -11.66 -4.59 8.42
N GLU A 103 -12.51 -4.11 9.32
CA GLU A 103 -13.96 -4.27 9.21
C GLU A 103 -14.50 -3.61 7.93
N ALA A 104 -14.07 -2.38 7.65
CA ALA A 104 -14.46 -1.65 6.43
C ALA A 104 -13.96 -2.35 5.15
N ALA A 105 -12.76 -2.93 5.16
CA ALA A 105 -12.22 -3.70 4.04
C ALA A 105 -13.03 -4.99 3.78
N ASN A 106 -13.36 -5.72 4.83
CA ASN A 106 -14.22 -6.91 4.74
C ASN A 106 -15.63 -6.57 4.24
N GLU A 107 -16.19 -5.42 4.63
CA GLU A 107 -17.48 -4.95 4.13
C GLU A 107 -17.41 -4.60 2.63
N LEU A 108 -16.32 -3.94 2.20
CA LEU A 108 -16.11 -3.62 0.80
C LEU A 108 -16.09 -4.89 -0.07
N VAL A 109 -15.35 -5.93 0.31
CA VAL A 109 -15.32 -7.20 -0.44
C VAL A 109 -16.71 -7.81 -0.54
N ARG A 110 -17.46 -7.82 0.55
CA ARG A 110 -18.83 -8.38 0.55
C ARG A 110 -19.79 -7.60 -0.36
N SER A 111 -19.63 -6.28 -0.44
CA SER A 111 -20.50 -5.41 -1.23
C SER A 111 -20.15 -5.36 -2.71
N GLU A 112 -18.85 -5.44 -3.05
CA GLU A 112 -18.36 -5.21 -4.41
C GLU A 112 -18.11 -6.50 -5.20
N SER A 113 -17.96 -7.66 -4.53
CA SER A 113 -17.66 -8.91 -5.20
C SER A 113 -18.76 -9.95 -5.02
N SER A 114 -19.41 -10.31 -6.14
CA SER A 114 -20.28 -11.47 -6.24
C SER A 114 -19.56 -12.74 -6.71
N ASN A 115 -18.23 -12.68 -6.91
CA ASN A 115 -17.42 -13.81 -7.34
C ASN A 115 -16.80 -14.54 -6.13
N PRO A 116 -17.31 -15.72 -5.73
CA PRO A 116 -16.79 -16.45 -4.58
C PRO A 116 -15.33 -16.88 -4.71
N GLU A 117 -14.86 -17.16 -5.94
CA GLU A 117 -13.47 -17.53 -6.19
C GLU A 117 -12.52 -16.35 -5.90
N LEU A 118 -12.87 -15.14 -6.31
CA LEU A 118 -12.11 -13.95 -5.99
C LEU A 118 -12.12 -13.68 -4.46
N VAL A 119 -13.30 -13.78 -3.85
CA VAL A 119 -13.44 -13.54 -2.39
C VAL A 119 -12.57 -14.51 -1.59
N SER A 120 -12.47 -15.77 -2.01
CA SER A 120 -11.66 -16.78 -1.33
C SER A 120 -10.15 -16.51 -1.37
N LYS A 121 -9.70 -15.64 -2.27
CA LYS A 121 -8.30 -15.21 -2.42
C LYS A 121 -7.94 -13.96 -1.62
N ILE A 122 -8.90 -13.35 -0.94
CA ILE A 122 -8.70 -12.08 -0.24
C ILE A 122 -8.88 -12.30 1.25
N GLN A 123 -7.89 -11.86 2.02
CA GLN A 123 -7.92 -11.89 3.47
C GLN A 123 -7.49 -10.54 4.04
N PHE A 124 -8.19 -10.07 5.07
CA PHE A 124 -7.80 -8.90 5.84
C PHE A 124 -7.54 -9.28 7.28
N GLU A 125 -6.39 -8.83 7.79
CA GLU A 125 -5.92 -9.15 9.13
C GLU A 125 -5.62 -7.88 9.94
N THR A 126 -6.09 -7.86 11.18
CA THR A 126 -5.67 -6.81 12.13
C THR A 126 -4.39 -7.25 12.81
N ALA A 127 -3.27 -6.60 12.47
CA ALA A 127 -1.99 -6.92 13.08
C ALA A 127 -1.01 -5.75 13.01
N ASP A 128 0.00 -5.80 13.88
CA ASP A 128 1.16 -4.92 13.82
C ASP A 128 2.15 -5.45 12.77
N PHE A 129 2.33 -4.69 11.68
CA PHE A 129 3.24 -5.05 10.60
C PHE A 129 4.66 -5.39 11.09
N PHE A 130 5.15 -4.70 12.10
CA PHE A 130 6.52 -4.90 12.62
C PHE A 130 6.70 -6.20 13.41
N LYS A 131 5.59 -6.88 13.73
CA LYS A 131 5.56 -8.15 14.43
C LYS A 131 4.95 -9.28 13.59
N TYR A 132 4.61 -8.96 12.34
CA TYR A 132 3.96 -9.93 11.46
C TYR A 132 4.99 -10.92 10.94
N GLU A 133 4.75 -12.18 11.20
CA GLU A 133 5.64 -13.28 10.81
C GLU A 133 4.86 -14.30 9.97
N VAL A 134 5.54 -14.85 8.99
CA VAL A 134 5.01 -15.95 8.17
C VAL A 134 6.07 -17.06 8.05
N PRO A 135 5.65 -18.34 7.95
CA PRO A 135 6.57 -19.43 7.62
C PRO A 135 7.27 -19.17 6.27
N GLU A 136 8.45 -19.77 6.08
CA GLU A 136 9.28 -19.55 4.87
C GLU A 136 8.53 -19.88 3.58
N ASP A 137 7.73 -20.94 3.56
CA ASP A 137 6.90 -21.37 2.44
C ASP A 137 5.67 -20.47 2.21
N LYS A 138 5.40 -19.53 3.12
CA LYS A 138 4.29 -18.58 3.06
C LYS A 138 4.72 -17.15 2.81
N LYS A 139 6.00 -16.90 2.52
CA LYS A 139 6.48 -15.58 2.10
C LYS A 139 5.78 -15.10 0.82
N PHE A 140 5.84 -13.79 0.59
CA PHE A 140 5.11 -13.12 -0.46
C PHE A 140 5.92 -13.03 -1.76
N ASP A 141 5.23 -13.20 -2.89
CA ASP A 141 5.78 -12.97 -4.22
C ASP A 141 5.76 -11.48 -4.57
N LEU A 142 4.80 -10.73 -3.96
CA LEU A 142 4.61 -9.31 -4.19
C LEU A 142 4.21 -8.63 -2.87
N ILE A 143 4.87 -7.50 -2.56
CA ILE A 143 4.41 -6.56 -1.53
C ILE A 143 4.15 -5.22 -2.20
N TYR A 144 3.05 -4.55 -1.84
CA TYR A 144 2.73 -3.21 -2.32
C TYR A 144 2.62 -2.23 -1.15
N ASP A 145 3.42 -1.19 -1.17
CA ASP A 145 3.41 -0.09 -0.20
C ASP A 145 2.93 1.20 -0.85
N TYR A 146 1.80 1.69 -0.40
CA TYR A 146 1.27 3.01 -0.70
C TYR A 146 0.85 3.69 0.61
N THR A 147 1.41 4.86 0.87
CA THR A 147 1.16 5.67 2.08
C THR A 147 1.52 5.02 3.43
N PHE A 148 1.96 3.75 3.44
CA PHE A 148 2.36 3.08 4.68
C PHE A 148 3.76 3.54 5.14
N PHE A 149 4.77 3.53 4.29
CA PHE A 149 6.13 3.99 4.64
C PHE A 149 6.16 5.44 5.13
N VAL A 150 5.37 6.32 4.51
CA VAL A 150 5.27 7.73 4.92
C VAL A 150 4.47 7.93 6.20
N ALA A 151 3.72 6.93 6.63
CA ALA A 151 3.04 6.90 7.93
C ALA A 151 3.97 6.48 9.07
N ILE A 152 5.13 5.88 8.76
CA ILE A 152 6.09 5.38 9.73
C ILE A 152 7.06 6.51 10.13
N PRO A 153 7.25 6.78 11.44
CA PRO A 153 8.26 7.71 11.91
C PRO A 153 9.66 7.35 11.38
N PRO A 154 10.50 8.31 11.00
CA PRO A 154 11.84 8.04 10.46
C PRO A 154 12.68 7.10 11.33
N SER A 155 12.52 7.15 12.66
CA SER A 155 13.17 6.27 13.63
C SER A 155 12.85 4.78 13.47
N LYS A 156 11.72 4.43 12.83
CA LYS A 156 11.27 3.04 12.62
C LYS A 156 11.48 2.54 11.19
N ARG A 157 11.99 3.36 10.28
CA ARG A 157 12.10 2.99 8.86
C ARG A 157 13.10 1.87 8.59
N LEU A 158 14.16 1.77 9.38
CA LEU A 158 15.07 0.61 9.30
C LEU A 158 14.36 -0.71 9.64
N LEU A 159 13.42 -0.67 10.60
CA LEU A 159 12.61 -1.84 10.92
C LEU A 159 11.67 -2.21 9.76
N TRP A 160 11.13 -1.21 9.04
CA TRP A 160 10.33 -1.45 7.84
C TRP A 160 11.15 -2.19 6.77
N GLY A 161 12.38 -1.72 6.48
CA GLY A 161 13.27 -2.39 5.52
C GLY A 161 13.59 -3.82 5.91
N SER A 162 13.91 -4.07 7.18
CA SER A 162 14.14 -5.42 7.71
C SER A 162 12.91 -6.31 7.59
N GLN A 163 11.73 -5.74 7.88
CA GLN A 163 10.46 -6.48 7.82
C GLN A 163 10.09 -6.84 6.37
N ILE A 164 10.22 -5.90 5.42
CA ILE A 164 10.03 -6.19 4.00
C ILE A 164 10.94 -7.34 3.56
N ASN A 165 12.23 -7.29 3.94
CA ASN A 165 13.19 -8.36 3.61
C ASN A 165 12.81 -9.71 4.22
N SER A 166 12.22 -9.73 5.41
CA SER A 166 11.79 -10.98 6.06
C SER A 166 10.58 -11.61 5.40
N LEU A 167 9.67 -10.78 4.88
CA LEU A 167 8.37 -11.22 4.37
C LEU A 167 8.36 -11.58 2.89
N ILE A 168 9.25 -10.99 2.08
CA ILE A 168 9.28 -11.22 0.63
C ILE A 168 10.19 -12.39 0.26
N LYS A 169 9.81 -13.18 -0.72
CA LYS A 169 10.63 -14.27 -1.26
C LYS A 169 11.87 -13.74 -1.98
N PRO A 170 12.99 -14.48 -2.03
CA PRO A 170 14.00 -14.27 -3.04
C PRO A 170 13.37 -14.28 -4.45
N GLY A 171 13.74 -13.33 -5.30
CA GLY A 171 13.11 -13.13 -6.62
C GLY A 171 11.73 -12.45 -6.61
N GLY A 172 11.15 -12.18 -5.44
CA GLY A 172 9.89 -11.47 -5.29
C GLY A 172 10.01 -9.97 -5.55
N TYR A 173 8.86 -9.30 -5.68
CA TYR A 173 8.77 -7.89 -6.04
C TYR A 173 8.19 -7.05 -4.91
N LEU A 174 8.76 -5.88 -4.71
CA LEU A 174 8.16 -4.80 -3.92
C LEU A 174 7.76 -3.67 -4.87
N ILE A 175 6.51 -3.24 -4.82
CA ILE A 175 6.06 -2.02 -5.49
C ILE A 175 5.90 -0.94 -4.43
N THR A 176 6.53 0.21 -4.62
CA THR A 176 6.36 1.38 -3.77
C THR A 176 5.78 2.52 -4.59
N LEU A 177 4.58 2.97 -4.23
CA LEU A 177 4.03 4.22 -4.73
C LEU A 177 4.37 5.32 -3.72
N MET A 178 5.45 6.03 -4.03
CA MET A 178 5.99 7.08 -3.18
C MET A 178 5.15 8.34 -3.34
N PHE A 179 4.47 8.74 -2.26
CA PHE A 179 3.61 9.93 -2.18
C PHE A 179 3.58 10.47 -0.74
N PRO A 180 3.68 11.78 -0.52
CA PRO A 180 4.06 12.80 -1.50
C PRO A 180 5.58 12.92 -1.72
N GLN A 181 5.99 13.04 -2.98
CA GLN A 181 7.39 13.29 -3.39
C GLN A 181 7.65 14.80 -3.49
N VAL A 182 7.37 15.54 -2.47
CA VAL A 182 7.66 16.99 -2.44
C VAL A 182 8.76 17.25 -1.43
N PRO A 183 9.82 18.01 -1.82
CA PRO A 183 10.80 18.45 -0.83
C PRO A 183 10.09 19.30 0.21
N PRO A 184 10.42 19.12 1.49
CA PRO A 184 9.88 19.99 2.52
C PRO A 184 10.26 21.44 2.26
N ARG A 185 9.34 22.33 2.56
CA ARG A 185 9.57 23.76 2.45
C ARG A 185 10.53 24.30 3.50
N ASP A 186 10.78 23.53 4.55
CA ASP A 186 11.65 23.88 5.65
C ASP A 186 12.75 22.81 5.79
N PRO A 187 14.05 23.18 5.88
CA PRO A 187 15.16 22.25 6.10
C PRO A 187 15.22 21.63 7.50
N GLN A 188 14.24 21.90 8.38
CA GLN A 188 14.17 21.27 9.70
C GLN A 188 14.01 19.74 9.61
N PRO A 189 14.54 18.98 10.59
CA PRO A 189 14.41 17.54 10.59
C PRO A 189 12.93 17.16 10.53
N TYR A 190 12.61 16.27 9.60
CA TYR A 190 11.26 15.82 9.21
C TYR A 190 10.54 15.06 10.33
N THR A 191 10.31 15.74 11.42
CA THR A 191 9.69 15.19 12.65
C THR A 191 8.18 15.37 12.67
N THR A 192 7.64 16.16 11.74
CA THR A 192 6.20 16.39 11.62
C THR A 192 5.60 15.46 10.56
N GLY A 193 4.65 14.66 10.96
CA GLY A 193 3.91 13.70 10.10
C GLY A 193 2.78 13.06 10.89
N PRO A 194 2.08 12.05 10.37
CA PRO A 194 2.10 11.63 8.97
C PRO A 194 1.40 12.62 8.02
N PRO A 195 1.75 12.66 6.74
CA PRO A 195 2.84 11.89 6.13
C PRO A 195 4.22 12.47 6.48
N PHE A 196 5.15 11.58 6.88
CA PHE A 196 6.55 11.97 7.04
C PHE A 196 7.23 12.00 5.67
N TYR A 197 8.09 13.00 5.48
CA TYR A 197 8.84 13.10 4.23
C TYR A 197 9.60 11.82 3.89
N SER A 198 9.58 11.47 2.62
CA SER A 198 10.38 10.39 2.04
C SER A 198 10.73 10.70 0.59
N ASN A 199 11.77 10.07 0.10
CA ASN A 199 12.17 10.10 -1.29
C ASN A 199 12.75 8.74 -1.69
N PHE A 200 13.13 8.58 -2.95
CA PHE A 200 13.73 7.34 -3.46
C PHE A 200 14.91 6.86 -2.58
N ALA A 201 15.84 7.76 -2.24
CA ALA A 201 17.01 7.40 -1.44
C ALA A 201 16.63 6.86 -0.04
N SER A 202 15.55 7.38 0.57
CA SER A 202 15.06 6.88 1.85
C SER A 202 14.61 5.43 1.80
N TYR A 203 13.95 5.02 0.71
CA TYR A 203 13.54 3.62 0.51
C TYR A 203 14.75 2.74 0.20
N GLU A 204 15.63 3.19 -0.72
CA GLU A 204 16.82 2.44 -1.11
C GLU A 204 17.73 2.16 0.08
N GLU A 205 18.00 3.15 0.93
CA GLU A 205 18.81 3.03 2.13
C GLU A 205 18.31 1.94 3.07
N VAL A 206 17.01 1.96 3.41
CA VAL A 206 16.45 1.02 4.38
C VAL A 206 16.28 -0.39 3.82
N LEU A 207 16.03 -0.54 2.51
CA LEU A 207 15.96 -1.84 1.86
C LEU A 207 17.35 -2.51 1.84
N ARG A 208 18.40 -1.77 1.51
CA ARG A 208 19.79 -2.28 1.54
C ARG A 208 20.23 -2.61 2.97
N ALA A 209 19.91 -1.77 3.95
CA ALA A 209 20.23 -2.03 5.35
C ALA A 209 19.53 -3.28 5.90
N GLY A 210 18.41 -3.69 5.32
CA GLY A 210 17.69 -4.91 5.68
C GLY A 210 18.41 -6.23 5.32
N GLY A 211 19.56 -6.17 4.64
CA GLY A 211 20.44 -7.33 4.40
C GLY A 211 20.16 -8.10 3.13
N SER A 212 19.32 -7.59 2.23
CA SER A 212 19.10 -8.18 0.89
C SER A 212 19.56 -7.21 -0.20
N GLU A 213 19.94 -7.77 -1.34
CA GLU A 213 20.17 -6.97 -2.54
C GLU A 213 18.86 -6.76 -3.29
N TRP A 214 18.71 -5.53 -3.81
CA TRP A 214 17.54 -5.11 -4.55
C TRP A 214 17.93 -4.48 -5.87
N GLU A 215 17.26 -4.90 -6.92
CA GLU A 215 17.34 -4.31 -8.25
C GLU A 215 16.13 -3.45 -8.52
N VAL A 216 16.31 -2.24 -9.04
CA VAL A 216 15.21 -1.41 -9.55
C VAL A 216 14.88 -1.86 -10.96
N VAL A 217 13.74 -2.53 -11.15
CA VAL A 217 13.32 -3.04 -12.45
C VAL A 217 12.35 -2.11 -13.18
N LEU A 218 11.73 -1.17 -12.46
CA LEU A 218 10.92 -0.11 -13.03
C LEU A 218 10.98 1.11 -12.10
N ASP A 219 11.11 2.29 -12.70
CA ASP A 219 11.11 3.58 -12.02
C ASP A 219 10.43 4.60 -12.92
N LYS A 220 9.24 5.07 -12.51
CA LYS A 220 8.44 5.99 -13.31
C LYS A 220 7.85 7.10 -12.46
N ILE A 221 7.82 8.31 -13.05
CA ILE A 221 6.93 9.40 -12.61
C ILE A 221 5.66 9.24 -13.45
N PRO A 222 4.50 8.96 -12.84
CA PRO A 222 3.25 8.78 -13.57
C PRO A 222 2.83 10.09 -14.28
N ASP A 223 2.10 9.95 -15.39
CA ASP A 223 1.53 11.10 -16.08
C ASP A 223 0.39 11.71 -15.24
N ASP A 224 0.49 13.00 -14.94
CA ASP A 224 -0.50 13.76 -14.17
C ASP A 224 -1.92 13.64 -14.72
N ALA A 225 -2.08 13.44 -16.04
CA ALA A 225 -3.38 13.26 -16.67
C ALA A 225 -4.10 11.98 -16.20
N THR A 226 -3.36 11.02 -15.66
CA THR A 226 -3.88 9.73 -15.20
C THR A 226 -4.02 9.64 -13.69
N LEU A 227 -3.60 10.69 -12.97
CA LEU A 227 -3.58 10.71 -11.51
C LEU A 227 -4.81 11.38 -10.92
N LEU A 228 -5.12 11.00 -9.69
CA LEU A 228 -6.04 11.75 -8.85
C LEU A 228 -5.47 13.15 -8.60
N ASP A 229 -6.33 14.18 -8.53
CA ASP A 229 -5.90 15.58 -8.43
C ASP A 229 -4.93 15.83 -7.25
N ALA A 230 -5.11 15.17 -6.13
CA ALA A 230 -4.25 15.28 -4.97
C ALA A 230 -2.82 14.77 -5.21
N HIS A 231 -2.63 13.90 -6.19
CA HIS A 231 -1.39 13.18 -6.50
C HIS A 231 -0.54 13.86 -7.58
N LYS A 232 -1.14 14.71 -8.43
CA LYS A 232 -0.45 15.34 -9.56
C LYS A 232 0.86 16.01 -9.17
N GLY A 233 1.93 15.64 -9.88
CA GLY A 233 3.29 16.13 -9.65
C GLY A 233 3.96 15.65 -8.37
N LYS A 234 3.38 14.65 -7.66
CA LYS A 234 3.86 14.20 -6.34
C LYS A 234 4.13 12.71 -6.26
N ASP A 235 3.81 11.95 -7.30
CA ASP A 235 3.96 10.50 -7.32
C ASP A 235 5.24 10.05 -8.00
N ARG A 236 5.81 8.99 -7.48
CA ARG A 236 6.82 8.16 -8.14
C ARG A 236 6.54 6.71 -7.82
N ILE A 237 6.39 5.87 -8.83
CA ILE A 237 6.22 4.45 -8.66
C ILE A 237 7.50 3.71 -8.99
N VAL A 238 7.95 2.88 -8.07
CA VAL A 238 9.17 2.08 -8.24
C VAL A 238 8.86 0.62 -7.97
N VAL A 239 9.34 -0.25 -8.85
CA VAL A 239 9.31 -1.69 -8.66
C VAL A 239 10.72 -2.18 -8.37
N TRP A 240 10.87 -2.78 -7.22
CA TRP A 240 12.10 -3.39 -6.75
C TRP A 240 11.97 -4.90 -6.85
N LYS A 241 13.01 -5.56 -7.34
CA LYS A 241 13.13 -7.02 -7.33
C LYS A 241 14.17 -7.43 -6.31
N ARG A 242 13.80 -8.30 -5.38
CA ARG A 242 14.76 -8.88 -4.45
C ARG A 242 15.63 -9.90 -5.19
N SER A 243 16.95 -9.83 -5.01
CA SER A 243 17.87 -10.84 -5.55
C SER A 243 17.53 -12.24 -5.05
N ALA A 244 17.85 -13.26 -5.87
CA ALA A 244 17.57 -14.67 -5.58
C ALA A 244 18.49 -15.22 -4.48
#